data_d66964a2ad31ea10d0e1c0ed96f3ba54
#
_entry.id   d66964a2ad31ea10d0e1c0ed96f3ba54
#
_cell.length_a   1.000
_cell.length_b   1.000
_cell.length_c   1.000
_cell.angle_alpha   90.00
_cell.angle_beta   90.00
_cell.angle_gamma   90.00
#
_symmetry.space_group_name_H-M   'P 1'
#
loop_
_entity.id
_entity.type
_entity.pdbx_description
1 polymer ?
#
loop_
_entity_poly.entity_id
_entity_poly.type
_entity_poly.pdbx_seq_one_letter_code
_entity_poly.pdbx_strand_id
1 'polypeptide(L)'
;ASLDDREDPQELYAFNYNGVLSDNFFVEAQYSRRHWVVGIGNGGVDTSEIGGTLLLDLNRSSRRYWSPTFCGAGAPACPDKERDNENYLAKASWFVSSPKLGSHDLTIGYDHFQEFNLEENHQSASDYRIYTSRANLFDTDGDGITETVGFPSILPSGNRRAYFYYQPQLTRSIGSELVTDSFYINDRWRLNNNWSFNVGVRFDKNDGTDSAGYPVADDYRFSPRLGVSWDPKGDGEWLLSATASRYVMSIVGGNVGDSTSAAGLTSVYLYYGGPA
;
A
#
# COMPACT_ATOMS: atom_id res chain seq x y z
N ALA A 1 18.52 17.65 18.48
CA ALA A 1 18.24 16.32 17.88
C ALA A 1 16.87 15.89 18.36
N SER A 2 15.92 15.72 17.48
CA SER A 2 14.65 15.10 17.84
C SER A 2 14.92 13.61 18.05
N LEU A 3 14.76 13.14 19.27
CA LEU A 3 14.64 11.72 19.56
C LEU A 3 13.18 11.38 19.26
N ASP A 4 12.96 10.43 18.37
CA ASP A 4 11.63 9.96 18.00
C ASP A 4 11.39 8.64 18.74
N ASP A 5 10.45 8.66 19.66
CA ASP A 5 9.96 7.45 20.32
C ASP A 5 8.76 6.97 19.53
N ARG A 6 8.86 5.80 18.92
CA ARG A 6 7.89 5.31 17.96
C ARG A 6 7.30 4.00 18.42
N GLU A 7 5.99 3.92 18.41
CA GLU A 7 5.24 2.70 18.61
C GLU A 7 4.40 2.41 17.35
N ASP A 8 4.33 1.15 16.98
CA ASP A 8 3.54 0.67 15.84
C ASP A 8 2.59 -0.44 16.31
N PRO A 9 1.56 -0.12 17.14
CA PRO A 9 0.64 -1.13 17.62
C PRO A 9 -0.14 -1.76 16.46
N GLN A 10 -0.26 -3.07 16.52
CA GLN A 10 -0.95 -3.85 15.51
C GLN A 10 -1.81 -4.92 16.16
N GLU A 11 -3.06 -5.01 15.73
CA GLU A 11 -4.00 -6.05 16.13
C GLU A 11 -4.39 -6.88 14.91
N LEU A 12 -4.40 -8.20 15.06
CA LEU A 12 -4.84 -9.14 14.04
C LEU A 12 -5.84 -10.12 14.62
N TYR A 13 -7.01 -10.16 14.03
CA TYR A 13 -8.03 -11.17 14.29
C TYR A 13 -8.18 -12.06 13.07
N ALA A 14 -8.19 -13.37 13.28
CA ALA A 14 -8.40 -14.32 12.19
C ALA A 14 -9.26 -15.49 12.70
N PHE A 15 -10.30 -15.81 11.95
CA PHE A 15 -11.19 -16.95 12.19
C PHE A 15 -11.25 -17.79 10.93
N ASN A 16 -11.08 -19.10 11.10
CA ASN A 16 -11.14 -20.05 10.00
C ASN A 16 -12.12 -21.16 10.35
N TYR A 17 -12.92 -21.54 9.39
CA TYR A 17 -13.82 -22.67 9.47
C TYR A 17 -13.62 -23.59 8.27
N ASN A 18 -13.47 -24.88 8.54
CA ASN A 18 -13.43 -25.93 7.52
C ASN A 18 -14.47 -26.99 7.91
N GLY A 19 -15.44 -27.19 7.05
CA GLY A 19 -16.55 -28.10 7.29
C GLY A 19 -16.64 -29.19 6.21
N VAL A 20 -16.76 -30.44 6.64
CA VAL A 20 -17.15 -31.57 5.81
C VAL A 20 -18.64 -31.80 6.04
N LEU A 21 -19.48 -31.36 5.10
CA LEU A 21 -20.93 -31.43 5.25
C LEU A 21 -21.50 -32.75 4.73
N SER A 22 -20.80 -33.37 3.77
CA SER A 22 -21.08 -34.73 3.30
C SER A 22 -19.80 -35.33 2.70
N ASP A 23 -19.84 -36.59 2.26
CA ASP A 23 -18.72 -37.28 1.63
C ASP A 23 -18.17 -36.58 0.38
N ASN A 24 -18.96 -35.74 -0.23
CA ASN A 24 -18.63 -35.07 -1.48
C ASN A 24 -18.83 -33.53 -1.44
N PHE A 25 -19.13 -32.95 -0.27
CA PHE A 25 -19.38 -31.52 -0.15
C PHE A 25 -18.62 -30.91 1.05
N PHE A 26 -17.76 -29.93 0.73
CA PHE A 26 -16.87 -29.27 1.67
C PHE A 26 -17.12 -27.76 1.64
N VAL A 27 -16.98 -27.11 2.78
CA VAL A 27 -17.05 -25.65 2.89
C VAL A 27 -15.88 -25.12 3.69
N GLU A 28 -15.38 -24.00 3.26
CA GLU A 28 -14.33 -23.24 3.92
C GLU A 28 -14.80 -21.80 4.07
N ALA A 29 -14.57 -21.21 5.23
CA ALA A 29 -14.81 -19.79 5.47
C ALA A 29 -13.67 -19.21 6.28
N GLN A 30 -13.29 -18.01 5.94
CA GLN A 30 -12.26 -17.26 6.64
C GLN A 30 -12.74 -15.82 6.83
N TYR A 31 -12.42 -15.28 7.98
CA TYR A 31 -12.48 -13.86 8.27
C TYR A 31 -11.16 -13.44 8.86
N SER A 32 -10.62 -12.30 8.39
CA SER A 32 -9.49 -11.68 9.05
C SER A 32 -9.62 -10.16 9.01
N ARG A 33 -9.21 -9.53 10.10
CA ARG A 33 -9.10 -8.09 10.21
C ARG A 33 -7.78 -7.73 10.85
N ARG A 34 -7.06 -6.83 10.23
CA ARG A 34 -5.89 -6.19 10.81
C ARG A 34 -6.17 -4.72 11.00
N HIS A 35 -5.89 -4.24 12.19
CA HIS A 35 -5.81 -2.82 12.50
C HIS A 35 -4.37 -2.49 12.85
N TRP A 36 -3.79 -1.52 12.18
CA TRP A 36 -2.40 -1.13 12.37
C TRP A 36 -2.28 0.38 12.43
N VAL A 37 -1.95 0.91 13.62
CA VAL A 37 -1.61 2.31 13.79
C VAL A 37 -0.10 2.47 13.67
N VAL A 38 0.32 3.32 12.74
CA VAL A 38 1.72 3.43 12.34
C VAL A 38 2.35 4.67 12.95
N GLY A 39 3.42 4.49 13.72
CA GLY A 39 4.27 5.59 14.17
C GLY A 39 3.65 6.45 15.26
N ILE A 40 2.93 5.83 16.21
CA ILE A 40 2.51 6.53 17.43
C ILE A 40 3.77 6.95 18.19
N GLY A 41 3.83 8.20 18.53
CA GLY A 41 4.91 8.74 19.36
C GLY A 41 5.41 10.08 18.85
N ASN A 42 5.84 10.90 19.78
CA ASN A 42 6.34 12.25 19.53
C ASN A 42 7.81 12.42 19.96
N GLY A 43 8.52 11.32 20.19
CA GLY A 43 9.90 11.34 20.67
C GLY A 43 10.06 11.84 22.08
N GLY A 44 9.03 11.78 22.92
CA GLY A 44 9.04 12.32 24.28
C GLY A 44 9.11 13.85 24.33
N VAL A 45 8.90 14.54 23.21
CA VAL A 45 8.88 16.00 23.12
C VAL A 45 7.42 16.45 23.15
N ASP A 46 7.12 17.44 23.97
CA ASP A 46 5.81 18.08 23.98
C ASP A 46 5.59 18.81 22.64
N THR A 47 4.69 18.29 21.84
CA THR A 47 4.38 18.81 20.50
C THR A 47 3.31 19.89 20.52
N SER A 48 2.70 20.15 21.66
CA SER A 48 1.68 21.21 21.81
C SER A 48 2.24 22.61 21.61
N GLU A 49 3.54 22.79 21.85
CA GLU A 49 4.24 24.09 21.74
C GLU A 49 5.05 24.24 20.46
N ILE A 50 5.03 23.29 19.57
CA ILE A 50 5.95 23.25 18.46
C ILE A 50 5.33 23.76 17.18
N GLY A 51 5.42 25.04 16.99
CA GLY A 51 5.38 25.67 15.68
C GLY A 51 6.80 25.87 15.19
N GLY A 52 7.17 25.31 14.05
CA GLY A 52 8.52 25.53 13.52
C GLY A 52 8.74 24.97 12.14
N THR A 53 9.76 25.49 11.51
CA THR A 53 10.20 25.06 10.19
C THR A 53 11.27 23.98 10.35
N LEU A 54 11.05 22.82 9.72
CA LEU A 54 12.04 21.75 9.72
C LEU A 54 13.27 22.15 8.91
N LEU A 55 14.43 22.09 9.55
CA LEU A 55 15.72 22.26 8.90
C LEU A 55 16.40 20.89 8.75
N LEU A 56 16.74 20.53 7.52
CA LEU A 56 17.44 19.30 7.18
C LEU A 56 18.87 19.61 6.77
N ASP A 57 19.83 19.11 7.54
CA ASP A 57 21.26 19.25 7.24
C ASP A 57 21.69 18.11 6.31
N LEU A 58 21.78 18.40 5.03
CA LEU A 58 22.20 17.44 4.01
C LEU A 58 23.67 17.00 4.12
N ASN A 59 24.47 17.71 4.89
CA ASN A 59 25.88 17.38 5.10
C ASN A 59 26.07 16.33 6.20
N ARG A 60 25.10 16.23 7.11
CA ARG A 60 25.13 15.32 8.25
C ARG A 60 24.07 14.22 8.14
N SER A 61 24.04 13.56 7.01
CA SER A 61 23.09 12.47 6.77
C SER A 61 21.63 12.87 6.99
N SER A 62 21.27 14.09 6.52
CA SER A 62 19.93 14.65 6.66
C SER A 62 19.45 14.77 8.11
N ARG A 63 20.38 15.13 9.02
CA ARG A 63 19.98 15.45 10.41
C ARG A 63 18.95 16.55 10.43
N ARG A 64 17.97 16.37 11.30
CA ARG A 64 16.86 17.28 11.49
C ARG A 64 17.10 18.19 12.64
N TYR A 65 16.81 19.47 12.45
CA TYR A 65 16.90 20.49 13.48
C TYR A 65 15.63 21.33 13.50
N TRP A 66 15.20 21.74 14.66
CA TRP A 66 14.10 22.71 14.84
C TRP A 66 12.74 22.25 14.38
N SER A 67 12.54 21.00 14.16
CA SER A 67 11.19 20.51 14.01
C SER A 67 10.95 19.37 14.95
N PRO A 68 9.90 19.49 15.67
CA PRO A 68 9.44 18.39 16.47
C PRO A 68 8.60 17.43 15.70
N THR A 69 7.90 17.85 14.66
CA THR A 69 6.86 17.00 14.18
C THR A 69 6.72 17.00 12.68
N PHE A 70 6.83 15.87 12.23
CA PHE A 70 5.91 15.28 11.28
C PHE A 70 4.50 15.23 11.85
N CYS A 71 3.44 15.42 11.05
CA CYS A 71 2.21 14.78 11.36
C CYS A 71 2.47 13.27 11.33
N GLY A 72 2.95 12.79 12.45
CA GLY A 72 2.94 11.41 12.79
C GLY A 72 1.83 11.18 13.78
N ALA A 73 1.39 9.97 13.89
CA ALA A 73 0.47 9.54 14.91
C ALA A 73 0.86 10.08 16.28
N GLY A 74 -0.11 10.56 17.03
CA GLY A 74 0.09 11.06 18.38
C GLY A 74 0.34 12.57 18.52
N ALA A 75 0.51 13.32 17.45
CA ALA A 75 0.48 14.77 17.56
C ALA A 75 -0.97 15.25 17.69
N PRO A 76 -1.30 16.13 18.65
CA PRO A 76 -2.71 16.51 18.92
C PRO A 76 -3.45 17.13 17.72
N ALA A 77 -2.71 17.59 16.72
CA ALA A 77 -3.25 18.22 15.52
C ALA A 77 -3.31 17.28 14.30
N CYS A 78 -2.82 16.04 14.43
CA CYS A 78 -2.71 15.11 13.32
C CYS A 78 -3.47 13.83 13.64
N PRO A 79 -4.23 13.29 12.68
CA PRO A 79 -4.83 11.98 12.86
C PRO A 79 -3.75 10.89 12.91
N ASP A 80 -4.09 9.80 13.56
CA ASP A 80 -3.26 8.61 13.55
C ASP A 80 -3.11 8.11 12.11
N LYS A 81 -1.92 7.60 11.79
CA LYS A 81 -1.71 6.89 10.53
C LYS A 81 -2.23 5.49 10.71
N GLU A 82 -3.18 5.10 9.87
CA GLU A 82 -3.80 3.78 9.94
C GLU A 82 -3.58 3.03 8.64
N ARG A 83 -3.35 1.73 8.76
CA ARG A 83 -3.25 0.80 7.64
C ARG A 83 -4.00 -0.46 7.97
N ASP A 84 -5.28 -0.41 7.68
CA ASP A 84 -6.21 -1.47 8.00
C ASP A 84 -6.49 -2.33 6.79
N ASN A 85 -6.77 -3.59 7.05
CA ASN A 85 -7.39 -4.43 6.05
C ASN A 85 -8.36 -5.42 6.68
N GLU A 86 -9.37 -5.75 5.88
CA GLU A 86 -10.40 -6.70 6.22
C GLU A 86 -10.60 -7.67 5.05
N ASN A 87 -10.76 -8.93 5.37
CA ASN A 87 -10.91 -9.97 4.37
C ASN A 87 -11.97 -11.00 4.80
N TYR A 88 -12.86 -11.31 3.89
CA TYR A 88 -13.80 -12.43 4.00
C TYR A 88 -13.59 -13.37 2.83
N LEU A 89 -13.51 -14.66 3.13
CA LEU A 89 -13.49 -15.70 2.13
C LEU A 89 -14.55 -16.74 2.48
N ALA A 90 -15.33 -17.12 1.49
CA ALA A 90 -16.21 -18.27 1.59
C ALA A 90 -16.06 -19.13 0.34
N LYS A 91 -15.84 -20.43 0.51
CA LYS A 91 -15.61 -21.37 -0.57
C LYS A 91 -16.37 -22.67 -0.31
N ALA A 92 -17.01 -23.20 -1.34
CA ALA A 92 -17.62 -24.51 -1.32
C ALA A 92 -17.03 -25.37 -2.45
N SER A 93 -16.71 -26.61 -2.12
CA SER A 93 -16.21 -27.62 -3.07
C SER A 93 -17.19 -28.80 -3.11
N TRP A 94 -17.56 -29.20 -4.29
CA TRP A 94 -18.52 -30.28 -4.52
C TRP A 94 -18.02 -31.26 -5.58
N PHE A 95 -17.88 -32.52 -5.18
CA PHE A 95 -17.47 -33.61 -6.04
C PHE A 95 -18.68 -34.34 -6.56
N VAL A 96 -18.84 -34.43 -7.89
CA VAL A 96 -19.92 -35.14 -8.55
C VAL A 96 -19.34 -36.09 -9.58
N SER A 97 -19.84 -37.31 -9.61
CA SER A 97 -19.42 -38.31 -10.61
C SER A 97 -20.62 -38.95 -11.26
N SER A 98 -20.54 -39.12 -12.58
CA SER A 98 -21.59 -39.74 -13.42
C SER A 98 -20.96 -40.64 -14.48
N PRO A 99 -21.55 -41.80 -14.77
CA PRO A 99 -21.05 -42.70 -15.84
C PRO A 99 -21.00 -42.07 -17.22
N LYS A 100 -21.84 -41.05 -17.48
CA LYS A 100 -21.93 -40.39 -18.78
C LYS A 100 -21.16 -39.10 -18.90
N LEU A 101 -21.06 -38.35 -17.80
CA LEU A 101 -20.46 -37.01 -17.77
C LEU A 101 -19.07 -37.01 -17.12
N GLY A 102 -18.62 -38.18 -16.63
CA GLY A 102 -17.35 -38.25 -15.93
C GLY A 102 -17.43 -37.70 -14.51
N SER A 103 -16.34 -37.14 -14.02
CA SER A 103 -16.25 -36.56 -12.68
C SER A 103 -15.97 -35.06 -12.74
N HIS A 104 -16.61 -34.34 -11.86
CA HIS A 104 -16.49 -32.88 -11.66
C HIS A 104 -16.03 -32.56 -10.25
N ASP A 105 -15.11 -31.64 -10.15
CA ASP A 105 -14.68 -31.00 -8.91
C ASP A 105 -15.02 -29.52 -9.02
N LEU A 106 -16.23 -29.20 -8.59
CA LEU A 106 -16.79 -27.85 -8.64
C LEU A 106 -16.35 -27.06 -7.41
N THR A 107 -15.78 -25.91 -7.64
CA THR A 107 -15.44 -24.94 -6.59
C THR A 107 -16.14 -23.63 -6.88
N ILE A 108 -16.92 -23.15 -5.90
CA ILE A 108 -17.58 -21.85 -5.93
C ILE A 108 -17.04 -21.06 -4.75
N GLY A 109 -16.70 -19.80 -4.97
CA GLY A 109 -16.19 -18.98 -3.89
C GLY A 109 -16.50 -17.50 -4.05
N TYR A 110 -16.43 -16.84 -2.94
CA TYR A 110 -16.53 -15.39 -2.79
C TYR A 110 -15.36 -14.90 -1.94
N ASP A 111 -14.70 -13.87 -2.42
CA ASP A 111 -13.64 -13.13 -1.73
C ASP A 111 -14.06 -11.67 -1.62
N HIS A 112 -13.97 -11.12 -0.43
CA HIS A 112 -14.04 -9.68 -0.17
C HIS A 112 -12.74 -9.24 0.46
N PHE A 113 -12.14 -8.20 -0.08
CA PHE A 113 -10.92 -7.59 0.45
C PHE A 113 -11.12 -6.09 0.51
N GLN A 114 -10.91 -5.52 1.69
CA GLN A 114 -10.92 -4.09 1.93
C GLN A 114 -9.56 -3.66 2.48
N GLU A 115 -9.01 -2.62 1.90
CA GLU A 115 -7.81 -1.94 2.37
C GLU A 115 -8.18 -0.48 2.69
N PHE A 116 -7.80 -0.02 3.88
CA PHE A 116 -7.94 1.36 4.29
C PHE A 116 -6.57 1.91 4.68
N ASN A 117 -6.23 3.10 4.18
CA ASN A 117 -4.97 3.76 4.47
C ASN A 117 -5.24 5.24 4.80
N LEU A 118 -5.05 5.60 6.06
CA LEU A 118 -5.08 6.97 6.53
C LEU A 118 -3.63 7.45 6.73
N GLU A 119 -3.22 8.40 5.95
CA GLU A 119 -1.91 9.03 6.08
C GLU A 119 -2.02 10.53 5.82
N GLU A 120 -1.66 11.31 6.82
CA GLU A 120 -1.55 12.75 6.73
C GLU A 120 -0.09 13.13 6.92
N ASN A 121 0.60 13.39 5.82
CA ASN A 121 2.04 13.64 5.85
C ASN A 121 2.34 15.15 5.92
N HIS A 122 2.08 15.73 7.06
CA HIS A 122 2.36 17.13 7.34
C HIS A 122 3.81 17.27 7.86
N GLN A 123 4.68 17.84 7.10
CA GLN A 123 6.12 17.70 7.33
C GLN A 123 6.74 18.75 8.24
N SER A 124 6.03 19.82 8.54
CA SER A 124 6.43 20.84 9.52
C SER A 124 5.24 21.74 9.82
N ALA A 125 5.23 22.38 11.00
CA ALA A 125 4.13 23.25 11.41
C ALA A 125 3.98 24.52 10.54
N SER A 126 5.03 24.91 9.81
CA SER A 126 5.03 26.05 8.89
C SER A 126 4.78 25.67 7.45
N ASP A 127 4.55 24.40 7.12
CA ASP A 127 4.49 23.83 5.76
C ASP A 127 5.81 23.95 4.97
N TYR A 128 6.86 24.49 5.60
CA TYR A 128 8.17 24.64 4.98
C TYR A 128 9.19 23.69 5.57
N ARG A 129 10.08 23.22 4.70
CA ARG A 129 11.33 22.59 5.08
C ARG A 129 12.48 23.37 4.48
N ILE A 130 13.55 23.51 5.22
CA ILE A 130 14.79 24.13 4.76
C ILE A 130 15.80 23.02 4.56
N TYR A 131 16.32 22.90 3.36
CA TYR A 131 17.41 22.00 3.06
C TYR A 131 18.69 22.81 2.97
N THR A 132 19.71 22.45 3.75
CA THR A 132 20.99 23.10 3.71
C THR A 132 21.79 22.69 2.49
N SER A 133 22.81 23.46 2.15
CA SER A 133 23.77 23.07 1.12
C SER A 133 24.54 21.82 1.54
N ARG A 134 24.91 20.98 0.56
CA ARG A 134 25.81 19.84 0.79
C ARG A 134 27.27 20.21 0.93
N ALA A 135 27.65 21.47 0.72
CA ALA A 135 29.01 21.92 0.86
C ALA A 135 29.21 22.53 2.27
N ASN A 136 30.09 21.93 3.03
CA ASN A 136 30.48 22.39 4.36
C ASN A 136 31.88 22.96 4.41
N LEU A 137 32.41 23.30 3.26
CA LEU A 137 33.77 23.79 3.20
C LEU A 137 33.72 25.30 3.06
N PHE A 138 34.02 26.00 4.10
CA PHE A 138 34.21 27.44 4.15
C PHE A 138 35.59 27.72 4.66
N ASP A 139 36.23 28.65 4.05
CA ASP A 139 37.37 29.37 4.60
C ASP A 139 36.77 30.42 5.54
N THR A 140 36.72 30.11 6.83
CA THR A 140 36.06 30.96 7.82
C THR A 140 36.95 32.08 8.37
N ASP A 141 38.26 32.00 8.17
CA ASP A 141 39.25 32.96 8.65
C ASP A 141 40.11 33.60 7.54
N GLY A 142 39.92 33.16 6.29
CA GLY A 142 40.58 33.74 5.11
C GLY A 142 42.01 33.23 4.90
N ASP A 143 42.35 32.09 5.45
CA ASP A 143 43.71 31.51 5.33
C ASP A 143 43.88 30.65 4.08
N GLY A 144 42.82 30.46 3.26
CA GLY A 144 42.78 29.64 2.08
C GLY A 144 42.52 28.15 2.35
N ILE A 145 42.30 27.74 3.58
CA ILE A 145 41.93 26.39 3.99
C ILE A 145 40.44 26.37 4.30
N THR A 146 39.77 25.36 3.82
CA THR A 146 38.31 25.19 4.02
C THR A 146 38.04 24.35 5.27
N GLU A 147 37.32 24.92 6.25
CA GLU A 147 36.91 24.20 7.43
C GLU A 147 35.51 23.59 7.29
N THR A 148 35.30 22.56 8.07
CA THR A 148 33.96 21.99 8.25
C THR A 148 33.18 22.81 9.27
N VAL A 149 32.18 23.54 8.78
CA VAL A 149 31.29 24.32 9.68
C VAL A 149 30.45 23.39 10.55
N GLY A 150 30.45 23.65 11.84
CA GLY A 150 29.79 22.80 12.84
C GLY A 150 28.26 22.91 12.87
N PHE A 151 27.63 23.76 12.07
CA PHE A 151 26.19 24.02 12.03
C PHE A 151 25.65 24.06 10.60
N PRO A 152 24.34 23.92 10.41
CA PRO A 152 23.71 23.99 9.09
C PRO A 152 23.95 25.34 8.41
N SER A 153 24.30 25.30 7.13
CA SER A 153 24.60 26.51 6.34
C SER A 153 23.66 26.64 5.16
N ILE A 154 23.19 27.84 4.90
CA ILE A 154 22.40 28.22 3.74
C ILE A 154 23.32 28.94 2.75
N LEU A 155 23.56 28.36 1.60
CA LEU A 155 24.39 28.92 0.54
C LEU A 155 23.54 29.37 -0.64
N PRO A 156 24.03 30.39 -1.41
CA PRO A 156 23.37 30.83 -2.63
C PRO A 156 23.24 29.73 -3.67
N SER A 157 22.35 29.96 -4.63
CA SER A 157 22.13 29.05 -5.75
C SER A 157 23.40 28.86 -6.57
N GLY A 158 23.95 27.67 -6.55
CA GLY A 158 25.13 27.21 -7.28
C GLY A 158 25.07 25.70 -7.43
N ASN A 159 26.21 25.03 -7.69
CA ASN A 159 26.25 23.58 -7.82
C ASN A 159 25.87 22.79 -6.56
N ARG A 160 25.72 23.44 -5.40
CA ARG A 160 25.39 22.83 -4.11
C ARG A 160 24.43 23.74 -3.34
N ARG A 161 23.17 23.68 -3.70
CA ARG A 161 22.13 24.63 -3.33
C ARG A 161 21.47 24.31 -2.01
N ALA A 162 21.27 25.34 -1.19
CA ALA A 162 20.21 25.32 -0.19
C ALA A 162 18.87 25.67 -0.86
N TYR A 163 17.81 25.07 -0.40
CA TYR A 163 16.48 25.36 -0.92
C TYR A 163 15.44 25.24 0.18
N PHE A 164 14.36 25.99 -0.01
CA PHE A 164 13.14 25.85 0.76
C PHE A 164 12.21 24.92 0.00
N TYR A 165 11.66 24.00 0.71
CA TYR A 165 10.68 23.08 0.20
C TYR A 165 9.34 23.40 0.86
N TYR A 166 8.39 23.86 0.09
CA TYR A 166 7.06 24.20 0.56
C TYR A 166 6.09 23.09 0.21
N GLN A 167 5.42 22.55 1.20
CA GLN A 167 4.43 21.50 1.09
C GLN A 167 3.19 21.84 1.88
N PRO A 168 2.33 22.73 1.36
CA PRO A 168 1.08 23.06 2.04
C PRO A 168 0.14 21.89 1.99
N GLN A 169 -0.51 21.63 3.10
CA GLN A 169 -1.63 20.70 3.15
C GLN A 169 -2.93 21.47 2.86
N LEU A 170 -3.34 21.45 1.61
CA LEU A 170 -4.53 22.19 1.14
C LEU A 170 -5.84 21.46 1.49
N THR A 171 -5.81 20.16 1.58
CA THR A 171 -6.96 19.29 1.90
C THR A 171 -6.52 18.23 2.87
N ARG A 172 -7.25 18.03 3.97
CA ARG A 172 -6.99 16.97 4.92
C ARG A 172 -7.32 15.62 4.33
N SER A 173 -6.48 14.64 4.62
CA SER A 173 -6.77 13.26 4.31
C SER A 173 -7.90 12.73 5.19
N ILE A 174 -8.85 12.05 4.59
CA ILE A 174 -9.89 11.26 5.29
C ILE A 174 -9.62 9.77 5.18
N GLY A 175 -8.49 9.41 4.60
CA GLY A 175 -8.10 8.05 4.29
C GLY A 175 -8.51 7.63 2.88
N SER A 176 -7.67 6.82 2.25
CA SER A 176 -8.01 6.14 0.99
C SER A 176 -8.55 4.75 1.30
N GLU A 177 -9.51 4.31 0.52
CA GLU A 177 -10.14 3.02 0.67
C GLU A 177 -10.16 2.30 -0.68
N LEU A 178 -9.89 1.01 -0.64
CA LEU A 178 -10.03 0.13 -1.80
C LEU A 178 -10.76 -1.13 -1.37
N VAL A 179 -11.87 -1.42 -2.04
CA VAL A 179 -12.69 -2.61 -1.84
C VAL A 179 -12.66 -3.45 -3.11
N THR A 180 -12.39 -4.72 -2.97
CA THR A 180 -12.48 -5.70 -4.06
C THR A 180 -13.40 -6.83 -3.66
N ASP A 181 -14.49 -6.97 -4.39
CA ASP A 181 -15.42 -8.09 -4.28
C ASP A 181 -15.22 -9.04 -5.45
N SER A 182 -15.04 -10.31 -5.15
CA SER A 182 -14.78 -11.31 -6.17
C SER A 182 -15.67 -12.53 -6.00
N PHE A 183 -16.29 -12.96 -7.08
CA PHE A 183 -17.04 -14.19 -7.14
C PHE A 183 -16.44 -15.09 -8.19
N TYR A 184 -16.30 -16.38 -7.91
CA TYR A 184 -15.75 -17.31 -8.87
C TYR A 184 -16.42 -18.67 -8.84
N ILE A 185 -16.40 -19.33 -9.99
CA ILE A 185 -16.76 -20.74 -10.15
C ILE A 185 -15.71 -21.41 -11.04
N ASN A 186 -15.21 -22.54 -10.58
CA ASN A 186 -14.27 -23.36 -11.34
C ASN A 186 -14.73 -24.81 -11.31
N ASP A 187 -14.53 -25.52 -12.42
CA ASP A 187 -14.76 -26.94 -12.55
C ASP A 187 -13.51 -27.64 -13.09
N ARG A 188 -13.02 -28.62 -12.36
CA ARG A 188 -12.06 -29.60 -12.86
C ARG A 188 -12.87 -30.81 -13.34
N TRP A 189 -13.14 -30.83 -14.61
CA TRP A 189 -13.93 -31.84 -15.24
C TRP A 189 -13.06 -32.93 -15.90
N ARG A 190 -13.15 -34.15 -15.42
CA ARG A 190 -12.54 -35.32 -16.03
C ARG A 190 -13.64 -36.12 -16.74
N LEU A 191 -13.74 -35.92 -18.06
CA LEU A 191 -14.77 -36.55 -18.86
C LEU A 191 -14.56 -38.08 -18.96
N ASN A 192 -13.30 -38.49 -19.20
CA ASN A 192 -12.88 -39.89 -19.31
C ASN A 192 -11.35 -40.00 -19.13
N ASN A 193 -10.78 -41.16 -19.47
CA ASN A 193 -9.32 -41.35 -19.36
C ASN A 193 -8.51 -40.52 -20.36
N ASN A 194 -9.14 -40.05 -21.44
CA ASN A 194 -8.46 -39.32 -22.49
C ASN A 194 -8.59 -37.82 -22.35
N TRP A 195 -9.68 -37.34 -21.77
CA TRP A 195 -10.00 -35.91 -21.77
C TRP A 195 -10.25 -35.37 -20.36
N SER A 196 -9.57 -34.28 -20.04
CA SER A 196 -9.89 -33.46 -18.87
C SER A 196 -9.90 -31.98 -19.22
N PHE A 197 -10.72 -31.24 -18.50
CA PHE A 197 -10.96 -29.83 -18.72
C PHE A 197 -10.85 -29.09 -17.40
N ASN A 198 -10.31 -27.86 -17.44
CA ASN A 198 -10.43 -26.89 -16.37
C ASN A 198 -11.21 -25.69 -16.91
N VAL A 199 -12.40 -25.48 -16.41
CA VAL A 199 -13.29 -24.41 -16.86
C VAL A 199 -13.67 -23.56 -15.68
N GLY A 200 -13.46 -22.26 -15.80
CA GLY A 200 -13.81 -21.36 -14.71
C GLY A 200 -13.99 -19.93 -15.17
N VAL A 201 -14.60 -19.15 -14.31
CA VAL A 201 -14.73 -17.72 -14.47
C VAL A 201 -14.65 -17.07 -13.10
N ARG A 202 -14.00 -15.92 -13.06
CA ARG A 202 -14.00 -15.02 -11.90
C ARG A 202 -14.56 -13.67 -12.35
N PHE A 203 -15.42 -13.13 -11.53
CA PHE A 203 -15.92 -11.78 -11.63
C PHE A 203 -15.31 -10.98 -10.47
N ASP A 204 -14.68 -9.87 -10.79
CA ASP A 204 -14.10 -8.95 -9.82
C ASP A 204 -14.76 -7.58 -9.97
N LYS A 205 -15.16 -6.98 -8.85
CA LYS A 205 -15.61 -5.60 -8.75
C LYS A 205 -14.66 -4.85 -7.82
N ASN A 206 -14.14 -3.72 -8.30
CA ASN A 206 -13.30 -2.82 -7.51
C ASN A 206 -14.01 -1.50 -7.31
N ASP A 207 -14.08 -1.06 -6.07
CA ASP A 207 -14.51 0.28 -5.67
C ASP A 207 -13.39 0.91 -4.87
N GLY A 208 -13.05 2.16 -5.14
CA GLY A 208 -11.99 2.83 -4.41
C GLY A 208 -12.15 4.33 -4.37
N THR A 209 -11.74 4.92 -3.25
CA THR A 209 -11.67 6.36 -3.05
C THR A 209 -10.25 6.78 -2.70
N ASP A 210 -9.86 7.95 -3.15
CA ASP A 210 -8.59 8.57 -2.76
C ASP A 210 -8.67 9.20 -1.35
N SER A 211 -7.53 9.72 -0.89
CA SER A 211 -7.43 10.34 0.44
C SER A 211 -8.26 11.63 0.62
N ALA A 212 -8.81 12.19 -0.43
CA ALA A 212 -9.75 13.31 -0.38
C ALA A 212 -11.22 12.89 -0.53
N GLY A 213 -11.48 11.56 -0.68
CA GLY A 213 -12.81 10.98 -0.82
C GLY A 213 -13.34 10.96 -2.24
N TYR A 214 -12.52 11.25 -3.26
CA TYR A 214 -12.95 11.15 -4.65
C TYR A 214 -12.87 9.71 -5.14
N PRO A 215 -13.86 9.24 -5.93
CA PRO A 215 -13.81 7.90 -6.50
C PRO A 215 -12.68 7.79 -7.53
N VAL A 216 -11.81 6.81 -7.37
CA VAL A 216 -10.64 6.54 -8.23
C VAL A 216 -10.68 5.17 -8.86
N ALA A 217 -11.52 4.29 -8.36
CA ALA A 217 -11.80 2.99 -8.94
C ALA A 217 -13.30 2.70 -8.83
N ASP A 218 -13.91 2.32 -9.93
CA ASP A 218 -15.28 1.81 -10.04
C ASP A 218 -15.31 0.96 -11.32
N ASP A 219 -14.78 -0.25 -11.22
CA ASP A 219 -14.70 -1.11 -12.36
C ASP A 219 -15.07 -2.55 -12.04
N TYR A 220 -15.45 -3.29 -13.06
CA TYR A 220 -15.67 -4.73 -12.95
C TYR A 220 -15.03 -5.47 -14.12
N ARG A 221 -14.63 -6.71 -13.88
CA ARG A 221 -13.97 -7.53 -14.89
C ARG A 221 -14.36 -8.98 -14.76
N PHE A 222 -14.41 -9.64 -15.92
CA PHE A 222 -14.53 -11.07 -16.03
C PHE A 222 -13.18 -11.68 -16.43
N SER A 223 -12.80 -12.72 -15.73
CA SER A 223 -11.54 -13.45 -15.90
C SER A 223 -11.84 -14.90 -16.21
N PRO A 224 -12.07 -15.28 -17.50
CA PRO A 224 -12.25 -16.66 -17.90
C PRO A 224 -10.95 -17.44 -17.76
N ARG A 225 -11.08 -18.70 -17.40
CA ARG A 225 -9.99 -19.68 -17.28
C ARG A 225 -10.41 -20.94 -17.97
N LEU A 226 -9.69 -21.30 -19.04
CA LEU A 226 -9.98 -22.46 -19.85
C LEU A 226 -8.72 -23.30 -19.99
N GLY A 227 -8.84 -24.57 -19.74
CA GLY A 227 -7.77 -25.54 -19.93
C GLY A 227 -8.34 -26.83 -20.47
N VAL A 228 -7.59 -27.49 -21.34
CA VAL A 228 -7.88 -28.82 -21.85
C VAL A 228 -6.60 -29.64 -21.79
N SER A 229 -6.76 -30.90 -21.40
CA SER A 229 -5.68 -31.86 -21.46
C SER A 229 -6.23 -33.13 -22.17
N TRP A 230 -5.44 -33.64 -23.10
CA TRP A 230 -5.74 -34.80 -23.89
C TRP A 230 -4.64 -35.85 -23.82
N ASP A 231 -5.03 -37.03 -23.41
CA ASP A 231 -4.20 -38.21 -23.46
C ASP A 231 -4.70 -39.10 -24.61
N PRO A 232 -3.98 -39.18 -25.73
CA PRO A 232 -4.45 -39.92 -26.90
C PRO A 232 -4.75 -41.39 -26.68
N LYS A 233 -3.96 -42.05 -25.80
CA LYS A 233 -4.11 -43.46 -25.49
C LYS A 233 -4.89 -43.73 -24.21
N GLY A 234 -4.98 -42.75 -23.31
CA GLY A 234 -5.60 -42.88 -21.99
C GLY A 234 -4.75 -43.69 -21.00
N ASP A 235 -3.44 -43.85 -21.27
CA ASP A 235 -2.50 -44.63 -20.49
C ASP A 235 -1.50 -43.75 -19.73
N GLY A 236 -1.51 -42.42 -19.92
CA GLY A 236 -0.65 -41.47 -19.29
C GLY A 236 0.74 -41.33 -19.92
N GLU A 237 1.05 -42.06 -21.02
CA GLU A 237 2.33 -41.95 -21.71
C GLU A 237 2.49 -40.59 -22.43
N TRP A 238 1.37 -40.06 -22.96
CA TRP A 238 1.35 -38.80 -23.70
C TRP A 238 0.25 -37.90 -23.18
N LEU A 239 0.64 -36.67 -22.76
CA LEU A 239 -0.31 -35.67 -22.33
C LEU A 239 -0.10 -34.36 -23.09
N LEU A 240 -1.09 -33.98 -23.88
CA LEU A 240 -1.13 -32.69 -24.58
C LEU A 240 -2.04 -31.74 -23.81
N SER A 241 -1.54 -30.54 -23.45
CA SER A 241 -2.34 -29.58 -22.71
C SER A 241 -2.30 -28.21 -23.39
N ALA A 242 -3.44 -27.53 -23.36
CA ALA A 242 -3.57 -26.15 -23.79
C ALA A 242 -4.36 -25.35 -22.75
N THR A 243 -3.93 -24.12 -22.47
CA THR A 243 -4.61 -23.22 -21.54
C THR A 243 -4.77 -21.84 -22.14
N ALA A 244 -5.91 -21.21 -21.84
CA ALA A 244 -6.18 -19.81 -22.14
C ALA A 244 -6.84 -19.16 -20.92
N SER A 245 -6.22 -18.12 -20.38
CA SER A 245 -6.72 -17.46 -19.17
C SER A 245 -6.51 -15.95 -19.26
N ARG A 246 -7.46 -15.23 -18.74
CA ARG A 246 -7.34 -13.80 -18.49
C ARG A 246 -7.21 -13.59 -16.98
N TYR A 247 -6.24 -12.77 -16.59
CA TYR A 247 -6.07 -12.35 -15.20
C TYR A 247 -6.21 -10.83 -15.11
N VAL A 248 -6.87 -10.38 -14.08
CA VAL A 248 -6.92 -8.96 -13.70
C VAL A 248 -5.99 -8.79 -12.51
N MET A 249 -5.13 -7.79 -12.57
CA MET A 249 -4.26 -7.44 -11.47
C MET A 249 -5.07 -6.61 -10.47
N SER A 250 -4.95 -6.91 -9.20
CA SER A 250 -5.52 -6.09 -8.13
C SER A 250 -4.89 -4.69 -8.16
N ILE A 251 -5.71 -3.69 -7.97
CA ILE A 251 -5.22 -2.34 -7.71
C ILE A 251 -4.61 -2.35 -6.30
N VAL A 252 -3.43 -1.75 -6.15
CA VAL A 252 -2.78 -1.61 -4.85
C VAL A 252 -3.08 -0.22 -4.32
N GLY A 253 -3.68 -0.14 -3.13
CA GLY A 253 -4.15 1.10 -2.51
C GLY A 253 -3.09 2.21 -2.43
N GLY A 254 -1.83 1.86 -2.17
CA GLY A 254 -0.72 2.80 -2.15
C GLY A 254 -0.40 3.50 -3.49
N ASN A 255 -0.89 2.97 -4.61
CA ASN A 255 -0.73 3.63 -5.93
C ASN A 255 -1.85 4.62 -6.24
N VAL A 256 -2.95 4.58 -5.49
CA VAL A 256 -4.17 5.32 -5.81
C VAL A 256 -4.51 6.33 -4.72
N GLY A 257 -3.96 6.16 -3.51
CA GLY A 257 -4.27 6.99 -2.36
C GLY A 257 -3.67 8.40 -2.44
N ASP A 258 -2.43 8.54 -1.99
CA ASP A 258 -1.83 9.86 -1.74
C ASP A 258 -1.20 10.51 -2.96
N SER A 259 -0.71 9.75 -3.94
CA SER A 259 0.07 10.30 -5.06
C SER A 259 -0.79 11.02 -6.10
N THR A 260 -2.09 10.73 -6.16
CA THR A 260 -3.04 11.33 -7.11
C THR A 260 -4.13 12.14 -6.44
N SER A 261 -4.18 12.14 -5.10
CA SER A 261 -5.21 12.78 -4.31
C SER A 261 -5.01 14.28 -4.16
N ALA A 262 -6.11 15.04 -4.06
CA ALA A 262 -6.10 16.44 -3.64
C ALA A 262 -5.60 16.62 -2.19
N ALA A 263 -5.64 15.56 -1.37
CA ALA A 263 -5.03 15.51 -0.04
C ALA A 263 -3.53 15.18 -0.09
N GLY A 264 -2.99 14.82 -1.25
CA GLY A 264 -1.55 14.67 -1.47
C GLY A 264 -0.83 16.01 -1.37
N LEU A 265 0.43 15.96 -0.92
CA LEU A 265 1.22 17.17 -0.71
C LEU A 265 1.65 17.79 -2.04
N THR A 266 1.24 19.02 -2.29
CA THR A 266 1.81 19.84 -3.36
C THR A 266 3.21 20.27 -2.99
N SER A 267 4.16 20.15 -3.91
CA SER A 267 5.56 20.41 -3.65
C SER A 267 6.08 21.57 -4.48
N VAL A 268 6.59 22.61 -3.82
CA VAL A 268 7.21 23.76 -4.47
C VAL A 268 8.63 23.92 -3.94
N TYR A 269 9.59 23.99 -4.85
CA TYR A 269 11.00 24.20 -4.54
C TYR A 269 11.39 25.66 -4.77
N LEU A 270 11.85 26.33 -3.73
CA LEU A 270 12.33 27.70 -3.76
C LEU A 270 13.83 27.71 -3.47
N TYR A 271 14.63 27.98 -4.47
CA TYR A 271 16.08 28.03 -4.33
C TYR A 271 16.55 29.37 -3.81
N TYR A 272 17.43 29.33 -2.80
CA TYR A 272 18.05 30.54 -2.28
C TYR A 272 19.04 31.12 -3.28
N GLY A 273 18.83 32.35 -3.70
CA GLY A 273 19.67 33.07 -4.66
C GLY A 273 20.33 34.33 -4.09
N GLY A 274 20.25 34.53 -2.76
CA GLY A 274 20.82 35.68 -2.08
C GLY A 274 22.34 35.58 -1.80
N PRO A 275 22.92 36.54 -1.07
CA PRO A 275 24.31 36.46 -0.64
C PRO A 275 24.53 35.33 0.37
N ALA A 276 25.78 34.88 0.47
CA ALA A 276 26.18 33.83 1.39
C ALA A 276 26.14 34.31 2.83
#